data_f3eedc85691eea6189dfeb079466e26b
#
_entry.id   f3eedc85691eea6189dfeb079466e26b
#
_cell.length_a   1.000
_cell.length_b   1.000
_cell.length_c   1.000
_cell.angle_alpha   90.00
_cell.angle_beta   90.00
_cell.angle_gamma   90.00
#
_symmetry.space_group_name_H-M   'P 1'
#
loop_
_entity.id
_entity.type
_entity.pdbx_description
1 polymer ?
#
loop_
_entity_poly.entity_id
_entity_poly.type
_entity_poly.pdbx_seq_one_letter_code
_entity_poly.pdbx_strand_id
1 'polypeptide(L)'
;MVNPDEIIGPQAGRPTLLEVDERSVTRRLDNYLRRILKGVPKSHIYRIIRDGQVQVNGGRVKPDYRLRPNDKVRIPPIRTANRESVAVLDLSKVEMIQTLYEDQSILVVNKPPGLAVHGGTGLAGGIIELLRAERYADSFLELAHRLDKDTSGCLILSKTPDCLRSLHASLRRQEESAYFHKTYHIIVVGEWQADVQEVNAPIKKARGNLVSRVIVSPSGSPARTVFQPLRRINGFTLVEVKLITGRMHQIRVHAASVGFPVAADRKYGNVSSNQQLARIGIKRQLLHATKIELQHPDTGTLLKIEAPLPDDFEQLMSTRPNL
;
A
#
# COMPACT_ATOMS: atom_id res chain seq x y z
N MET A 1 16.98 6.41 -39.16
CA MET A 1 17.45 6.15 -37.78
C MET A 1 16.44 6.84 -36.85
N VAL A 2 15.60 6.09 -36.19
CA VAL A 2 14.62 6.62 -35.23
C VAL A 2 15.35 6.95 -33.94
N ASN A 3 15.21 8.19 -33.48
CA ASN A 3 15.88 8.72 -32.30
C ASN A 3 15.47 7.87 -31.05
N PRO A 4 16.39 7.30 -30.26
CA PRO A 4 16.08 6.42 -29.14
C PRO A 4 15.35 7.12 -27.96
N ASP A 5 15.22 8.44 -28.01
CA ASP A 5 14.46 9.22 -27.02
C ASP A 5 13.02 9.56 -27.48
N GLU A 6 12.64 9.25 -28.69
CA GLU A 6 11.24 9.25 -29.09
C GLU A 6 10.56 8.02 -28.49
N ILE A 7 9.81 8.26 -27.45
CA ILE A 7 8.96 7.28 -26.78
C ILE A 7 7.90 6.82 -27.77
N ILE A 8 8.21 5.73 -28.48
CA ILE A 8 7.23 5.04 -29.31
C ILE A 8 6.28 4.36 -28.35
N GLY A 9 5.18 5.03 -28.03
CA GLY A 9 4.04 4.33 -27.46
C GLY A 9 3.68 3.17 -28.39
N PRO A 10 3.34 1.96 -27.88
CA PRO A 10 3.02 0.82 -28.72
C PRO A 10 1.90 1.21 -29.67
N GLN A 11 2.16 1.12 -31.00
CA GLN A 11 1.15 1.39 -32.00
C GLN A 11 -0.01 0.42 -31.80
N ALA A 12 -1.22 0.94 -31.67
CA ALA A 12 -2.39 0.12 -31.49
C ALA A 12 -2.52 -0.88 -32.67
N GLY A 13 -2.43 -2.17 -32.35
CA GLY A 13 -2.79 -3.25 -33.26
C GLY A 13 -1.64 -4.05 -33.90
N ARG A 14 -0.36 -3.66 -33.79
CA ARG A 14 0.77 -4.43 -34.37
C ARG A 14 1.89 -4.69 -33.34
N PRO A 15 2.53 -5.88 -33.38
CA PRO A 15 3.72 -6.11 -32.55
C PRO A 15 4.86 -5.20 -32.98
N THR A 16 5.59 -4.66 -32.02
CA THR A 16 6.76 -3.82 -32.24
C THR A 16 8.02 -4.64 -32.03
N LEU A 17 8.99 -4.53 -32.93
CA LEU A 17 10.31 -5.14 -32.80
C LEU A 17 11.34 -4.01 -32.52
N LEU A 18 12.02 -4.09 -31.37
CA LEU A 18 13.03 -3.13 -30.96
C LEU A 18 14.40 -3.81 -30.89
N GLU A 19 15.41 -3.20 -31.47
CA GLU A 19 16.80 -3.61 -31.30
C GLU A 19 17.40 -2.94 -30.05
N VAL A 20 18.12 -3.71 -29.25
CA VAL A 20 18.71 -3.24 -27.99
C VAL A 20 19.87 -2.31 -28.24
N ASP A 21 19.76 -1.07 -27.81
CA ASP A 21 20.81 -0.06 -27.86
C ASP A 21 21.95 -0.37 -26.87
N GLU A 22 23.14 0.17 -27.09
CA GLU A 22 24.32 -0.03 -26.23
C GLU A 22 24.06 0.36 -24.77
N ARG A 23 23.20 1.39 -24.51
CA ARG A 23 22.86 1.86 -23.18
C ARG A 23 21.92 0.89 -22.43
N SER A 24 21.32 -0.03 -23.14
CA SER A 24 20.37 -1.02 -22.59
C SER A 24 20.99 -2.41 -22.43
N VAL A 25 22.22 -2.61 -22.90
CA VAL A 25 23.00 -3.84 -22.74
C VAL A 25 23.17 -4.13 -21.23
N THR A 26 23.15 -5.40 -20.86
CA THR A 26 23.19 -5.93 -19.48
C THR A 26 21.97 -5.62 -18.59
N ARG A 27 21.03 -4.76 -19.03
CA ARG A 27 19.78 -4.53 -18.29
C ARG A 27 18.92 -5.79 -18.28
N ARG A 28 18.20 -5.98 -17.19
CA ARG A 28 17.16 -7.00 -17.13
C ARG A 28 16.00 -6.61 -18.04
N LEU A 29 15.42 -7.59 -18.72
CA LEU A 29 14.28 -7.40 -19.64
C LEU A 29 13.09 -6.71 -18.97
N ASP A 30 12.76 -7.08 -17.73
CA ASP A 30 11.67 -6.45 -16.98
C ASP A 30 11.89 -4.94 -16.76
N ASN A 31 13.12 -4.52 -16.45
CA ASN A 31 13.48 -3.12 -16.27
C ASN A 31 13.55 -2.36 -17.61
N TYR A 32 14.00 -2.99 -18.66
CA TYR A 32 14.00 -2.43 -20.01
C TYR A 32 12.58 -2.14 -20.48
N LEU A 33 11.67 -3.12 -20.36
CA LEU A 33 10.27 -2.96 -20.74
C LEU A 33 9.55 -1.90 -19.92
N ARG A 34 9.86 -1.77 -18.64
CA ARG A 34 9.27 -0.70 -17.79
C ARG A 34 9.68 0.70 -18.25
N ARG A 35 10.88 0.87 -18.80
CA ARG A 35 11.34 2.16 -19.35
C ARG A 35 10.58 2.54 -20.62
N ILE A 36 10.42 1.58 -21.53
CA ILE A 36 9.83 1.85 -22.85
C ILE A 36 8.29 1.78 -22.86
N LEU A 37 7.69 0.98 -21.96
CA LEU A 37 6.24 0.84 -21.83
C LEU A 37 5.72 1.73 -20.69
N LYS A 38 5.93 3.04 -20.80
CA LYS A 38 5.42 4.01 -19.83
C LYS A 38 3.90 3.92 -19.72
N GLY A 39 3.39 3.90 -18.48
CA GLY A 39 1.95 3.77 -18.21
C GLY A 39 1.41 2.34 -18.20
N VAL A 40 2.22 1.33 -18.55
CA VAL A 40 1.81 -0.08 -18.46
C VAL A 40 2.12 -0.62 -17.06
N PRO A 41 1.11 -1.17 -16.32
CA PRO A 41 1.32 -1.72 -14.99
C PRO A 41 2.38 -2.83 -14.97
N LYS A 42 3.22 -2.85 -13.92
CA LYS A 42 4.28 -3.87 -13.75
C LYS A 42 3.73 -5.30 -13.83
N SER A 43 2.58 -5.55 -13.23
CA SER A 43 1.90 -6.86 -13.29
C SER A 43 1.56 -7.29 -14.71
N HIS A 44 1.17 -6.35 -15.57
CA HIS A 44 0.90 -6.61 -16.98
C HIS A 44 2.20 -6.94 -17.72
N ILE A 45 3.28 -6.19 -17.50
CA ILE A 45 4.61 -6.47 -18.10
C ILE A 45 5.06 -7.89 -17.74
N TYR A 46 4.99 -8.26 -16.46
CA TYR A 46 5.33 -9.61 -16.02
C TYR A 46 4.45 -10.69 -16.63
N ARG A 47 3.15 -10.41 -16.82
CA ARG A 47 2.21 -11.33 -17.46
C ARG A 47 2.59 -11.59 -18.91
N ILE A 48 2.79 -10.55 -19.72
CA ILE A 48 3.13 -10.70 -21.15
C ILE A 48 4.49 -11.37 -21.39
N ILE A 49 5.46 -11.19 -20.46
CA ILE A 49 6.72 -11.94 -20.51
C ILE A 49 6.48 -13.42 -20.21
N ARG A 50 5.78 -13.73 -19.12
CA ARG A 50 5.51 -15.09 -18.68
C ARG A 50 4.66 -15.87 -19.68
N ASP A 51 3.69 -15.20 -20.29
CA ASP A 51 2.82 -15.80 -21.33
C ASP A 51 3.56 -15.98 -22.67
N GLY A 52 4.82 -15.52 -22.78
CA GLY A 52 5.66 -15.63 -23.99
C GLY A 52 5.21 -14.68 -25.10
N GLN A 53 4.41 -13.68 -24.80
CA GLN A 53 4.02 -12.63 -25.75
C GLN A 53 5.19 -11.68 -26.05
N VAL A 54 6.06 -11.42 -25.06
CA VAL A 54 7.37 -10.79 -25.27
C VAL A 54 8.38 -11.88 -25.61
N GLN A 55 9.16 -11.64 -26.65
CA GLN A 55 10.19 -12.57 -27.14
C GLN A 55 11.50 -11.80 -27.35
N VAL A 56 12.63 -12.45 -27.15
CA VAL A 56 13.95 -11.95 -27.52
C VAL A 56 14.54 -12.90 -28.56
N ASN A 57 14.92 -12.37 -29.72
CA ASN A 57 15.41 -13.14 -30.86
C ASN A 57 14.47 -14.30 -31.25
N GLY A 58 13.16 -14.08 -31.18
CA GLY A 58 12.13 -15.07 -31.46
C GLY A 58 11.87 -16.11 -30.35
N GLY A 59 12.67 -16.12 -29.28
CA GLY A 59 12.54 -17.07 -28.18
C GLY A 59 11.83 -16.49 -26.95
N ARG A 60 11.19 -17.37 -26.15
CA ARG A 60 10.66 -17.02 -24.82
C ARG A 60 11.82 -16.84 -23.83
N VAL A 61 11.73 -15.80 -23.00
CA VAL A 61 12.74 -15.49 -22.00
C VAL A 61 12.09 -15.20 -20.65
N LYS A 62 12.88 -15.28 -19.57
CA LYS A 62 12.42 -14.93 -18.22
C LYS A 62 12.53 -13.41 -17.99
N PRO A 63 11.80 -12.84 -17.02
CA PRO A 63 11.85 -11.40 -16.70
C PRO A 63 13.24 -10.88 -16.34
N ASP A 64 14.09 -11.73 -15.76
CA ASP A 64 15.46 -11.45 -15.34
C ASP A 64 16.51 -11.65 -16.44
N TYR A 65 16.11 -12.02 -17.65
CA TYR A 65 17.00 -12.11 -18.80
C TYR A 65 17.78 -10.80 -18.98
N ARG A 66 19.10 -10.90 -19.10
CA ARG A 66 19.97 -9.75 -19.32
C ARG A 66 20.17 -9.56 -20.81
N LEU A 67 19.76 -8.39 -21.30
CA LEU A 67 19.84 -8.02 -22.70
C LEU A 67 21.31 -7.97 -23.18
N ARG A 68 21.54 -8.45 -24.39
CA ARG A 68 22.84 -8.48 -25.08
C ARG A 68 22.87 -7.48 -26.24
N PRO A 69 24.03 -7.09 -26.73
CA PRO A 69 24.11 -6.28 -27.94
C PRO A 69 23.38 -6.96 -29.11
N ASN A 70 22.64 -6.18 -29.89
CA ASN A 70 21.86 -6.62 -31.06
C ASN A 70 20.68 -7.58 -30.76
N ASP A 71 20.30 -7.76 -29.48
CA ASP A 71 19.08 -8.48 -29.17
C ASP A 71 17.87 -7.77 -29.79
N LYS A 72 16.99 -8.55 -30.43
CA LYS A 72 15.74 -8.05 -30.99
C LYS A 72 14.58 -8.42 -30.08
N VAL A 73 14.02 -7.42 -29.40
CA VAL A 73 12.89 -7.58 -28.46
C VAL A 73 11.58 -7.37 -29.18
N ARG A 74 10.78 -8.42 -29.31
CA ARG A 74 9.41 -8.35 -29.83
C ARG A 74 8.45 -8.05 -28.69
N ILE A 75 7.68 -6.98 -28.85
CA ILE A 75 6.66 -6.55 -27.91
C ILE A 75 5.29 -6.75 -28.56
N PRO A 76 4.33 -7.41 -27.89
CA PRO A 76 2.98 -7.59 -28.43
C PRO A 76 2.27 -6.23 -28.51
N PRO A 77 1.20 -6.10 -29.31
CA PRO A 77 0.34 -4.93 -29.27
C PRO A 77 -0.24 -4.79 -27.87
N ILE A 78 0.13 -3.72 -27.18
CA ILE A 78 -0.39 -3.42 -25.86
C ILE A 78 -1.48 -2.37 -26.03
N ARG A 79 -2.72 -2.72 -25.70
CA ARG A 79 -3.73 -1.71 -25.47
C ARG A 79 -3.37 -0.99 -24.17
N THR A 80 -2.66 0.11 -24.27
CA THR A 80 -2.70 1.11 -23.21
C THR A 80 -4.15 1.56 -23.13
N ALA A 81 -4.76 1.47 -21.95
CA ALA A 81 -6.05 2.13 -21.73
C ALA A 81 -5.90 3.54 -22.29
N ASN A 82 -6.81 3.91 -23.21
CA ASN A 82 -6.79 5.22 -23.88
C ASN A 82 -6.49 6.29 -22.83
N ARG A 83 -5.58 7.21 -23.13
CA ARG A 83 -5.34 8.43 -22.34
C ARG A 83 -6.61 9.25 -22.10
N GLU A 84 -7.68 8.96 -22.84
CA GLU A 84 -8.99 9.61 -22.71
C GLU A 84 -9.82 9.20 -21.49
N SER A 85 -9.43 8.14 -20.76
CA SER A 85 -9.95 7.83 -19.44
C SER A 85 -8.88 8.00 -18.34
N VAL A 86 -8.05 9.00 -18.43
CA VAL A 86 -7.37 9.54 -17.24
C VAL A 86 -8.50 10.17 -16.42
N ALA A 87 -9.06 9.38 -15.52
CA ALA A 87 -9.93 9.93 -14.51
C ALA A 87 -9.16 11.10 -13.88
N VAL A 88 -9.65 12.30 -14.09
CA VAL A 88 -9.00 13.53 -13.67
C VAL A 88 -8.69 13.41 -12.19
N LEU A 89 -7.43 13.60 -11.82
CA LEU A 89 -7.04 13.65 -10.41
C LEU A 89 -7.85 14.76 -9.76
N ASP A 90 -8.64 14.41 -8.76
CA ASP A 90 -9.38 15.37 -7.98
C ASP A 90 -8.42 16.03 -6.97
N LEU A 91 -7.78 17.10 -7.41
CA LEU A 91 -6.77 17.81 -6.62
C LEU A 91 -7.35 18.45 -5.35
N SER A 92 -8.67 18.66 -5.26
CA SER A 92 -9.30 19.15 -4.02
C SER A 92 -9.06 18.23 -2.84
N LYS A 93 -8.80 16.94 -3.09
CA LYS A 93 -8.47 15.98 -2.05
C LYS A 93 -7.09 16.17 -1.41
N VAL A 94 -6.22 16.98 -2.01
CA VAL A 94 -4.89 17.25 -1.42
C VAL A 94 -5.03 18.07 -0.14
N GLU A 95 -5.99 18.96 -0.05
CA GLU A 95 -6.28 19.75 1.15
C GLU A 95 -6.61 18.87 2.37
N MET A 96 -7.14 17.67 2.13
CA MET A 96 -7.42 16.69 3.18
C MET A 96 -6.16 15.98 3.72
N ILE A 97 -5.00 16.14 3.05
CA ILE A 97 -3.76 15.46 3.39
C ILE A 97 -2.93 16.38 4.28
N GLN A 98 -3.08 16.24 5.60
CA GLN A 98 -2.30 16.97 6.57
C GLN A 98 -0.85 16.46 6.62
N THR A 99 0.14 17.35 6.52
CA THR A 99 1.54 17.03 6.78
C THR A 99 1.77 16.97 8.29
N LEU A 100 2.30 15.84 8.79
CA LEU A 100 2.65 15.63 10.19
C LEU A 100 4.13 15.93 10.45
N TYR A 101 4.98 15.61 9.47
CA TYR A 101 6.42 15.87 9.52
C TYR A 101 6.97 15.96 8.10
N GLU A 102 7.88 16.88 7.87
CA GLU A 102 8.59 17.01 6.60
C GLU A 102 10.00 17.56 6.82
N ASP A 103 10.97 16.95 6.12
CA ASP A 103 12.33 17.46 5.96
C ASP A 103 12.82 17.25 4.52
N GLN A 104 14.14 17.23 4.30
CA GLN A 104 14.72 17.04 2.98
C GLN A 104 14.55 15.61 2.43
N SER A 105 14.41 14.61 3.28
CA SER A 105 14.44 13.19 2.94
C SER A 105 13.13 12.45 3.19
N ILE A 106 12.35 12.88 4.17
CA ILE A 106 11.13 12.22 4.63
C ILE A 106 9.95 13.20 4.58
N LEU A 107 8.81 12.67 4.17
CA LEU A 107 7.49 13.27 4.36
C LEU A 107 6.60 12.27 5.10
N VAL A 108 5.98 12.67 6.20
CA VAL A 108 4.95 11.89 6.88
C VAL A 108 3.65 12.66 6.84
N VAL A 109 2.60 12.02 6.35
CA VAL A 109 1.27 12.63 6.25
C VAL A 109 0.25 11.86 7.08
N ASN A 110 -0.76 12.59 7.57
CA ASN A 110 -1.98 11.99 8.09
C ASN A 110 -2.88 11.60 6.92
N LYS A 111 -2.85 10.32 6.56
CA LYS A 111 -3.68 9.81 5.48
C LYS A 111 -5.15 9.87 5.88
N PRO A 112 -6.02 10.58 5.16
CA PRO A 112 -7.45 10.51 5.40
C PRO A 112 -8.01 9.12 5.03
N PRO A 113 -9.12 8.68 5.66
CA PRO A 113 -9.81 7.48 5.25
C PRO A 113 -10.45 7.64 3.87
N GLY A 114 -10.69 6.53 3.17
CA GLY A 114 -11.34 6.53 1.86
C GLY A 114 -10.41 6.86 0.68
N LEU A 115 -9.20 7.36 0.94
CA LEU A 115 -8.19 7.66 -0.08
C LEU A 115 -7.16 6.53 -0.16
N ALA A 116 -6.95 5.96 -1.34
CA ALA A 116 -5.93 4.95 -1.57
C ALA A 116 -4.52 5.57 -1.50
N VAL A 117 -3.50 4.77 -1.18
CA VAL A 117 -2.10 5.25 -1.17
C VAL A 117 -1.54 5.46 -2.57
N HIS A 118 -1.97 4.64 -3.55
CA HIS A 118 -1.60 4.75 -4.96
C HIS A 118 -2.80 4.41 -5.84
N GLY A 119 -2.80 4.92 -7.07
CA GLY A 119 -3.75 4.54 -8.10
C GLY A 119 -3.70 3.06 -8.43
N GLY A 120 -4.77 2.54 -9.02
CA GLY A 120 -4.90 1.13 -9.38
C GLY A 120 -6.08 0.92 -10.32
N THR A 121 -6.41 -0.33 -10.62
CA THR A 121 -7.53 -0.66 -11.50
C THR A 121 -8.82 -0.02 -11.00
N GLY A 122 -9.37 0.94 -11.76
CA GLY A 122 -10.60 1.67 -11.43
C GLY A 122 -10.43 2.86 -10.47
N LEU A 123 -9.20 3.27 -10.15
CA LEU A 123 -8.92 4.47 -9.35
C LEU A 123 -8.08 5.46 -10.15
N ALA A 124 -8.54 6.71 -10.24
CA ALA A 124 -7.87 7.80 -10.94
C ALA A 124 -6.49 8.11 -10.39
N GLY A 125 -6.30 7.91 -9.08
CA GLY A 125 -5.05 8.13 -8.39
C GLY A 125 -5.20 7.90 -6.89
N GLY A 126 -4.09 7.94 -6.18
CA GLY A 126 -4.02 7.89 -4.72
C GLY A 126 -3.22 9.06 -4.18
N ILE A 127 -2.85 8.99 -2.91
CA ILE A 127 -2.09 10.04 -2.22
C ILE A 127 -0.81 10.39 -2.97
N ILE A 128 -0.06 9.38 -3.44
CA ILE A 128 1.24 9.63 -4.10
C ILE A 128 1.06 10.41 -5.40
N GLU A 129 0.06 10.09 -6.21
CA GLU A 129 -0.22 10.80 -7.45
C GLU A 129 -0.71 12.22 -7.18
N LEU A 130 -1.56 12.42 -6.17
CA LEU A 130 -2.04 13.75 -5.76
C LEU A 130 -0.87 14.64 -5.30
N LEU A 131 -0.04 14.16 -4.38
CA LEU A 131 1.10 14.92 -3.87
C LEU A 131 2.13 15.24 -4.96
N ARG A 132 2.38 14.29 -5.87
CA ARG A 132 3.26 14.53 -7.02
C ARG A 132 2.71 15.61 -7.95
N ALA A 133 1.42 15.58 -8.23
CA ALA A 133 0.81 16.56 -9.13
C ALA A 133 0.82 17.99 -8.56
N GLU A 134 0.68 18.13 -7.25
CA GLU A 134 0.55 19.45 -6.63
C GLU A 134 1.88 20.01 -6.10
N ARG A 135 2.70 19.19 -5.42
CA ARG A 135 3.86 19.69 -4.65
C ARG A 135 5.19 19.14 -5.10
N TYR A 136 5.22 18.00 -5.81
CA TYR A 136 6.44 17.25 -6.10
C TYR A 136 6.54 16.82 -7.57
N ALA A 137 6.04 17.67 -8.51
CA ALA A 137 5.97 17.34 -9.94
C ALA A 137 7.32 16.94 -10.54
N ASP A 138 8.39 17.67 -10.18
CA ASP A 138 9.75 17.45 -10.70
C ASP A 138 10.70 16.83 -9.65
N SER A 139 10.14 16.36 -8.53
CA SER A 139 10.92 15.84 -7.42
C SER A 139 10.66 14.34 -7.21
N PHE A 140 11.67 13.67 -6.64
CA PHE A 140 11.50 12.30 -6.21
C PHE A 140 10.55 12.26 -5.01
N LEU A 141 9.48 11.46 -5.12
CA LEU A 141 8.60 11.14 -3.99
C LEU A 141 8.10 9.72 -4.17
N GLU A 142 8.31 8.85 -3.17
CA GLU A 142 7.88 7.44 -3.21
C GLU A 142 7.34 6.98 -1.86
N LEU A 143 6.37 6.06 -1.89
CA LEU A 143 5.81 5.45 -0.68
C LEU A 143 6.81 4.51 -0.01
N ALA A 144 7.13 4.72 1.26
CA ALA A 144 7.93 3.78 2.05
C ALA A 144 7.12 2.52 2.43
N HIS A 145 5.85 2.68 2.72
CA HIS A 145 4.92 1.59 3.02
C HIS A 145 3.51 1.92 2.52
N ARG A 146 2.55 1.05 2.84
CA ARG A 146 1.15 1.26 2.45
C ARG A 146 0.20 1.09 3.63
N LEU A 147 -0.92 1.80 3.54
CA LEU A 147 -2.12 1.59 4.36
C LEU A 147 -3.28 1.16 3.44
N ASP A 148 -4.27 0.47 4.00
CA ASP A 148 -5.51 0.17 3.28
C ASP A 148 -6.26 1.46 2.94
N LYS A 149 -7.12 1.45 1.93
CA LYS A 149 -7.88 2.62 1.48
C LYS A 149 -8.62 3.32 2.64
N ASP A 150 -9.31 2.53 3.46
CA ASP A 150 -10.15 3.05 4.54
C ASP A 150 -9.43 3.17 5.90
N THR A 151 -8.15 2.78 5.98
CA THR A 151 -7.28 3.04 7.13
C THR A 151 -6.79 4.47 7.08
N SER A 152 -6.84 5.19 8.18
CA SER A 152 -6.33 6.56 8.35
C SER A 152 -5.01 6.59 9.11
N GLY A 153 -4.34 7.76 9.18
CA GLY A 153 -3.19 8.00 10.03
C GLY A 153 -1.84 8.03 9.33
N CYS A 154 -0.77 7.85 10.08
CA CYS A 154 0.61 8.05 9.65
C CYS A 154 1.00 7.23 8.42
N LEU A 155 1.38 7.90 7.35
CA LEU A 155 1.90 7.33 6.11
C LEU A 155 3.24 7.99 5.78
N ILE A 156 4.31 7.17 5.66
CA ILE A 156 5.66 7.63 5.34
C ILE A 156 5.88 7.60 3.83
N LEU A 157 6.37 8.72 3.31
CA LEU A 157 6.91 8.84 1.95
C LEU A 157 8.39 9.25 2.05
N SER A 158 9.16 8.86 1.07
CA SER A 158 10.55 9.26 0.93
C SER A 158 10.70 10.28 -0.19
N LYS A 159 11.51 11.31 0.05
CA LYS A 159 11.86 12.37 -0.91
C LYS A 159 13.20 12.09 -1.62
N THR A 160 13.91 11.01 -1.25
CA THR A 160 15.16 10.59 -1.88
C THR A 160 15.23 9.07 -2.07
N PRO A 161 15.93 8.57 -3.13
CA PRO A 161 16.09 7.12 -3.33
C PRO A 161 16.87 6.43 -2.21
N ASP A 162 17.83 7.12 -1.58
CA ASP A 162 18.69 6.57 -0.53
C ASP A 162 17.91 6.39 0.78
N CYS A 163 17.17 7.39 1.17
CA CYS A 163 16.25 7.32 2.28
C CYS A 163 15.20 6.20 2.06
N LEU A 164 14.66 6.05 0.86
CA LEU A 164 13.72 4.97 0.56
C LEU A 164 14.33 3.58 0.77
N ARG A 165 15.59 3.38 0.33
CA ARG A 165 16.30 2.11 0.54
C ARG A 165 16.49 1.81 2.04
N SER A 166 16.87 2.81 2.82
CA SER A 166 17.06 2.71 4.26
C SER A 166 15.75 2.41 4.99
N LEU A 167 14.67 3.14 4.67
CA LEU A 167 13.33 2.89 5.23
C LEU A 167 12.85 1.47 4.90
N HIS A 168 13.03 0.99 3.66
CA HIS A 168 12.70 -0.38 3.29
C HIS A 168 13.55 -1.43 4.03
N ALA A 169 14.82 -1.14 4.32
CA ALA A 169 15.67 -2.02 5.11
C ALA A 169 15.17 -2.11 6.56
N SER A 170 14.84 -0.97 7.19
CA SER A 170 14.27 -0.90 8.54
C SER A 170 12.92 -1.61 8.64
N LEU A 171 12.04 -1.44 7.64
CA LEU A 171 10.74 -2.12 7.58
C LEU A 171 10.86 -3.65 7.44
N ARG A 172 11.89 -4.15 6.76
CA ARG A 172 12.13 -5.61 6.66
C ARG A 172 12.68 -6.21 7.95
N ARG A 173 13.43 -5.43 8.72
CA ARG A 173 14.03 -5.84 10.00
C ARG A 173 13.18 -5.42 11.21
N GLN A 174 11.92 -5.03 11.00
CA GLN A 174 11.06 -4.48 12.05
C GLN A 174 10.94 -5.40 13.28
N GLU A 175 10.99 -6.72 13.11
CA GLU A 175 10.94 -7.69 14.21
C GLU A 175 12.18 -7.64 15.11
N GLU A 176 13.33 -7.25 14.55
CA GLU A 176 14.64 -7.22 15.22
C GLU A 176 15.04 -5.79 15.63
N SER A 177 14.32 -4.76 15.13
CA SER A 177 14.70 -3.37 15.27
C SER A 177 14.10 -2.75 16.52
N ALA A 178 14.95 -2.29 17.41
CA ALA A 178 14.56 -1.41 18.53
C ALA A 178 14.09 -0.01 18.07
N TYR A 179 14.22 0.32 16.76
CA TYR A 179 14.13 1.68 16.25
C TYR A 179 13.10 1.88 15.14
N PHE A 180 12.21 0.91 14.89
CA PHE A 180 11.12 1.08 13.94
C PHE A 180 9.83 0.44 14.46
N HIS A 181 8.94 1.27 15.02
CA HIS A 181 7.68 0.81 15.58
C HIS A 181 6.49 1.51 14.92
N LYS A 182 5.44 0.74 14.70
CA LYS A 182 4.14 1.24 14.23
C LYS A 182 3.07 0.86 15.23
N THR A 183 2.43 1.87 15.78
CA THR A 183 1.30 1.71 16.70
C THR A 183 0.02 2.14 15.99
N TYR A 184 -1.00 1.32 16.14
CA TYR A 184 -2.33 1.59 15.62
C TYR A 184 -3.34 1.63 16.75
N HIS A 185 -4.39 2.41 16.58
CA HIS A 185 -5.61 2.25 17.36
C HIS A 185 -6.69 1.62 16.49
N ILE A 186 -7.43 0.68 17.08
CA ILE A 186 -8.61 0.08 16.48
C ILE A 186 -9.75 0.10 17.49
N ILE A 187 -10.99 0.16 16.98
CA ILE A 187 -12.14 -0.21 17.81
C ILE A 187 -12.63 -1.56 17.27
N VAL A 188 -12.80 -2.51 18.17
CA VAL A 188 -13.30 -3.85 17.86
C VAL A 188 -14.69 -4.05 18.43
N VAL A 189 -15.44 -4.97 17.81
CA VAL A 189 -16.75 -5.42 18.32
C VAL A 189 -16.52 -6.43 19.43
N GLY A 190 -17.18 -6.22 20.56
CA GLY A 190 -17.09 -7.06 21.75
C GLY A 190 -16.24 -6.45 22.86
N GLU A 191 -16.42 -6.98 24.06
CA GLU A 191 -15.69 -6.57 25.26
C GLU A 191 -14.46 -7.47 25.45
N TRP A 192 -13.31 -7.02 24.97
CA TRP A 192 -12.06 -7.76 25.08
C TRP A 192 -11.55 -7.74 26.53
N GLN A 193 -11.53 -8.91 27.15
CA GLN A 193 -11.22 -9.02 28.59
C GLN A 193 -9.72 -9.21 28.88
N ALA A 194 -8.94 -9.71 27.93
CA ALA A 194 -7.48 -9.92 28.12
C ALA A 194 -6.75 -8.57 28.29
N ASP A 195 -5.71 -8.56 29.10
CA ASP A 195 -4.86 -7.36 29.29
C ASP A 195 -4.00 -7.08 28.06
N VAL A 196 -3.22 -8.07 27.62
CA VAL A 196 -2.41 -8.03 26.40
C VAL A 196 -2.52 -9.39 25.71
N GLN A 197 -2.73 -9.38 24.43
CA GLN A 197 -2.78 -10.60 23.63
C GLN A 197 -1.87 -10.52 22.42
N GLU A 198 -0.95 -11.44 22.30
CA GLU A 198 -0.17 -11.64 21.08
C GLU A 198 -0.86 -12.66 20.17
N VAL A 199 -1.01 -12.31 18.90
CA VAL A 199 -1.48 -13.19 17.85
C VAL A 199 -0.33 -13.46 16.89
N ASN A 200 0.19 -14.69 16.94
CA ASN A 200 1.23 -15.19 16.04
C ASN A 200 0.61 -16.24 15.12
N ALA A 201 -0.01 -15.80 14.04
CA ALA A 201 -0.78 -16.64 13.15
C ALA A 201 -0.46 -16.31 11.67
N PRO A 202 0.15 -17.25 10.91
CA PRO A 202 0.47 -17.01 9.51
C PRO A 202 -0.77 -16.73 8.67
N ILE A 203 -0.63 -15.80 7.70
CA ILE A 203 -1.75 -15.36 6.86
C ILE A 203 -1.42 -15.50 5.37
N LYS A 204 -2.44 -15.80 4.56
CA LYS A 204 -2.32 -15.87 3.10
C LYS A 204 -3.54 -15.31 2.39
N LYS A 205 -3.38 -14.97 1.11
CA LYS A 205 -4.52 -14.65 0.24
C LYS A 205 -5.36 -15.90 0.01
N ALA A 206 -6.67 -15.80 0.20
CA ALA A 206 -7.61 -16.85 -0.17
C ALA A 206 -7.61 -17.04 -1.70
N ARG A 207 -7.67 -18.30 -2.16
CA ARG A 207 -7.81 -18.62 -3.59
C ARG A 207 -9.29 -18.58 -3.97
N GLY A 208 -9.61 -18.14 -5.17
CA GLY A 208 -10.90 -18.37 -5.82
C GLY A 208 -11.99 -17.31 -5.65
N ASN A 209 -11.78 -16.19 -4.98
CA ASN A 209 -12.80 -15.14 -4.87
C ASN A 209 -12.43 -13.90 -5.69
N LEU A 210 -13.43 -13.33 -6.38
CA LEU A 210 -13.34 -12.03 -7.09
C LEU A 210 -12.87 -10.89 -6.18
N VAL A 211 -13.04 -11.04 -4.85
CA VAL A 211 -12.58 -10.08 -3.84
C VAL A 211 -11.36 -10.63 -3.11
N SER A 212 -10.23 -9.95 -3.22
CA SER A 212 -8.97 -10.30 -2.54
C SER A 212 -9.15 -10.34 -1.02
N ARG A 213 -9.39 -11.53 -0.45
CA ARG A 213 -9.51 -11.78 0.99
C ARG A 213 -8.23 -12.43 1.52
N VAL A 214 -7.88 -12.14 2.76
CA VAL A 214 -6.77 -12.76 3.50
C VAL A 214 -7.36 -13.63 4.60
N ILE A 215 -6.74 -14.77 4.88
CA ILE A 215 -7.16 -15.72 5.92
C ILE A 215 -5.96 -16.18 6.74
N VAL A 216 -6.18 -16.54 7.99
CA VAL A 216 -5.20 -17.28 8.80
C VAL A 216 -5.04 -18.67 8.20
N SER A 217 -3.79 -19.11 8.03
CA SER A 217 -3.50 -20.42 7.49
C SER A 217 -2.07 -20.85 7.82
N PRO A 218 -1.83 -22.09 8.25
CA PRO A 218 -0.48 -22.61 8.52
C PRO A 218 0.49 -22.52 7.33
N SER A 219 -0.04 -22.53 6.08
CA SER A 219 0.74 -22.36 4.86
C SER A 219 0.87 -20.89 4.42
N GLY A 220 0.56 -19.94 5.31
CA GLY A 220 0.67 -18.50 5.07
C GLY A 220 2.07 -17.95 5.34
N SER A 221 2.23 -16.66 5.09
CA SER A 221 3.44 -15.94 5.51
C SER A 221 3.35 -15.64 7.01
N PRO A 222 4.45 -15.75 7.77
CA PRO A 222 4.50 -15.38 9.18
C PRO A 222 3.92 -13.99 9.42
N ALA A 223 3.09 -13.88 10.45
CA ALA A 223 2.44 -12.63 10.83
C ALA A 223 2.26 -12.59 12.34
N ARG A 224 2.64 -11.45 12.96
CA ARG A 224 2.66 -11.27 14.40
C ARG A 224 2.13 -9.89 14.78
N THR A 225 1.15 -9.86 15.67
CA THR A 225 0.45 -8.63 16.13
C THR A 225 0.24 -8.71 17.63
N VAL A 226 0.52 -7.61 18.34
CA VAL A 226 0.25 -7.50 19.78
C VAL A 226 -0.92 -6.53 19.95
N PHE A 227 -1.94 -6.98 20.66
CA PHE A 227 -3.14 -6.22 21.00
C PHE A 227 -3.14 -5.90 22.49
N GLN A 228 -3.37 -4.63 22.82
CA GLN A 228 -3.50 -4.14 24.18
C GLN A 228 -4.84 -3.41 24.30
N PRO A 229 -5.88 -4.03 24.89
CA PRO A 229 -7.13 -3.36 25.17
C PRO A 229 -6.92 -2.18 26.11
N LEU A 230 -7.46 -1.01 25.74
CA LEU A 230 -7.32 0.23 26.48
C LEU A 230 -8.60 0.60 27.23
N ARG A 231 -9.76 0.51 26.55
CA ARG A 231 -11.05 0.95 27.10
C ARG A 231 -12.20 0.18 26.49
N ARG A 232 -13.11 -0.31 27.32
CA ARG A 232 -14.38 -0.94 26.90
C ARG A 232 -15.48 0.11 26.86
N ILE A 233 -16.33 0.06 25.82
CA ILE A 233 -17.34 1.08 25.54
C ILE A 233 -18.55 0.40 24.89
N ASN A 234 -19.59 0.13 25.66
CA ASN A 234 -20.91 -0.29 25.13
C ASN A 234 -20.85 -1.42 24.09
N GLY A 235 -20.21 -2.55 24.43
CA GLY A 235 -20.07 -3.70 23.52
C GLY A 235 -18.96 -3.55 22.48
N PHE A 236 -18.13 -2.50 22.59
CA PHE A 236 -16.93 -2.27 21.82
C PHE A 236 -15.69 -2.16 22.71
N THR A 237 -14.52 -2.33 22.16
CA THR A 237 -13.26 -2.11 22.87
C THR A 237 -12.30 -1.29 22.00
N LEU A 238 -11.78 -0.20 22.57
CA LEU A 238 -10.61 0.51 22.01
C LEU A 238 -9.36 -0.30 22.33
N VAL A 239 -8.57 -0.59 21.32
CA VAL A 239 -7.37 -1.42 21.44
C VAL A 239 -6.19 -0.73 20.79
N GLU A 240 -5.06 -0.63 21.51
CA GLU A 240 -3.77 -0.31 20.93
C GLU A 240 -3.19 -1.56 20.27
N VAL A 241 -2.61 -1.40 19.10
CA VAL A 241 -2.03 -2.50 18.32
C VAL A 241 -0.60 -2.20 17.94
N LYS A 242 0.33 -3.04 18.36
CA LYS A 242 1.72 -3.02 17.89
C LYS A 242 1.88 -4.03 16.75
N LEU A 243 2.24 -3.51 15.59
CA LEU A 243 2.39 -4.31 14.38
C LEU A 243 3.85 -4.76 14.24
N ILE A 244 4.13 -6.03 14.54
CA ILE A 244 5.48 -6.60 14.46
C ILE A 244 5.84 -6.93 13.00
N THR A 245 4.92 -7.51 12.24
CA THR A 245 5.03 -7.73 10.79
C THR A 245 4.02 -6.85 10.05
N GLY A 246 4.24 -6.58 8.75
CA GLY A 246 3.37 -5.69 7.96
C GLY A 246 2.70 -6.40 6.77
N ARG A 247 1.86 -7.39 6.99
CA ARG A 247 1.14 -8.11 5.91
C ARG A 247 -0.19 -7.41 5.56
N MET A 248 -0.66 -7.67 4.35
CA MET A 248 -1.94 -7.14 3.87
C MET A 248 -3.10 -7.52 4.81
N HIS A 249 -3.90 -6.56 5.26
CA HIS A 249 -5.04 -6.71 6.17
C HIS A 249 -4.71 -7.39 7.52
N GLN A 250 -3.45 -7.47 7.93
CA GLN A 250 -2.99 -8.30 9.05
C GLN A 250 -3.77 -8.03 10.35
N ILE A 251 -3.85 -6.77 10.80
CA ILE A 251 -4.56 -6.40 12.04
C ILE A 251 -6.01 -6.86 11.97
N ARG A 252 -6.67 -6.62 10.85
CA ARG A 252 -8.10 -6.93 10.64
C ARG A 252 -8.37 -8.42 10.69
N VAL A 253 -7.52 -9.23 10.06
CA VAL A 253 -7.63 -10.70 10.05
C VAL A 253 -7.30 -11.29 11.40
N HIS A 254 -6.24 -10.81 12.07
CA HIS A 254 -5.86 -11.29 13.39
C HIS A 254 -6.93 -10.95 14.45
N ALA A 255 -7.44 -9.72 14.48
CA ALA A 255 -8.51 -9.33 15.38
C ALA A 255 -9.78 -10.19 15.18
N ALA A 256 -10.18 -10.43 13.93
CA ALA A 256 -11.31 -11.29 13.61
C ALA A 256 -11.06 -12.77 13.98
N SER A 257 -9.83 -13.26 13.86
CA SER A 257 -9.49 -14.67 14.17
C SER A 257 -9.56 -15.00 15.66
N VAL A 258 -9.45 -13.99 16.52
CA VAL A 258 -9.58 -14.14 17.98
C VAL A 258 -10.96 -13.70 18.50
N GLY A 259 -11.93 -13.48 17.60
CA GLY A 259 -13.33 -13.22 17.97
C GLY A 259 -13.67 -11.73 18.16
N PHE A 260 -12.71 -10.81 17.94
CA PHE A 260 -12.91 -9.37 18.12
C PHE A 260 -12.69 -8.62 16.79
N PRO A 261 -13.60 -8.75 15.81
CA PRO A 261 -13.42 -8.11 14.51
C PRO A 261 -13.45 -6.58 14.63
N VAL A 262 -12.67 -5.90 13.77
CA VAL A 262 -12.66 -4.44 13.71
C VAL A 262 -14.04 -3.90 13.38
N ALA A 263 -14.51 -2.91 14.13
CA ALA A 263 -15.78 -2.26 13.95
C ALA A 263 -15.89 -1.60 12.58
N ALA A 264 -17.07 -1.70 11.97
CA ALA A 264 -17.40 -1.23 10.62
C ALA A 264 -16.51 -1.81 9.50
N ASP A 265 -15.79 -2.91 9.75
CA ASP A 265 -15.03 -3.62 8.71
C ASP A 265 -15.96 -4.43 7.81
N ARG A 266 -16.13 -3.98 6.55
CA ARG A 266 -17.03 -4.64 5.58
C ARG A 266 -16.54 -6.01 5.12
N LYS A 267 -15.27 -6.35 5.33
CA LYS A 267 -14.65 -7.57 4.82
C LYS A 267 -14.50 -8.67 5.89
N TYR A 268 -14.16 -8.28 7.10
CA TYR A 268 -13.86 -9.19 8.21
C TYR A 268 -14.75 -8.94 9.44
N GLY A 269 -15.54 -7.87 9.42
CA GLY A 269 -16.36 -7.42 10.55
C GLY A 269 -17.66 -8.20 10.72
N ASN A 270 -18.38 -7.83 11.77
CA ASN A 270 -19.72 -8.34 12.09
C ASN A 270 -20.79 -7.56 11.31
N VAL A 271 -21.64 -8.26 10.56
CA VAL A 271 -22.65 -7.62 9.70
C VAL A 271 -23.68 -6.82 10.49
N SER A 272 -24.20 -7.38 11.60
CA SER A 272 -25.20 -6.72 12.45
C SER A 272 -24.65 -5.43 13.08
N SER A 273 -23.46 -5.51 13.70
CA SER A 273 -22.78 -4.34 14.27
C SER A 273 -22.46 -3.29 13.20
N ASN A 274 -22.05 -3.71 12.00
CA ASN A 274 -21.78 -2.79 10.91
C ASN A 274 -23.04 -2.04 10.44
N GLN A 275 -24.21 -2.68 10.44
CA GLN A 275 -25.48 -2.04 10.13
C GLN A 275 -25.87 -1.00 11.19
N GLN A 276 -25.66 -1.30 12.47
CA GLN A 276 -25.91 -0.35 13.58
C GLN A 276 -24.97 0.86 13.46
N LEU A 277 -23.67 0.63 13.27
CA LEU A 277 -22.68 1.69 13.10
C LEU A 277 -22.96 2.59 11.88
N ALA A 278 -23.44 1.99 10.79
CA ALA A 278 -23.82 2.75 9.60
C ALA A 278 -24.97 3.74 9.83
N ARG A 279 -25.93 3.43 10.74
CA ARG A 279 -27.05 4.32 11.12
C ARG A 279 -26.56 5.58 11.83
N ILE A 280 -25.46 5.50 12.57
CA ILE A 280 -24.83 6.65 13.23
C ILE A 280 -23.72 7.28 12.39
N GLY A 281 -23.61 6.92 11.09
CA GLY A 281 -22.67 7.54 10.17
C GLY A 281 -21.29 6.85 10.07
N ILE A 282 -20.97 5.86 10.91
CA ILE A 282 -19.70 5.14 10.90
C ILE A 282 -19.75 4.03 9.84
N LYS A 283 -19.10 4.26 8.68
CA LYS A 283 -19.22 3.39 7.49
C LYS A 283 -17.90 2.77 7.04
N ARG A 284 -16.78 3.10 7.71
CA ARG A 284 -15.44 2.56 7.43
C ARG A 284 -14.89 1.79 8.62
N GLN A 285 -13.97 0.87 8.36
CA GLN A 285 -13.23 0.18 9.43
C GLN A 285 -12.56 1.18 10.38
N LEU A 286 -12.83 1.05 11.67
CA LEU A 286 -12.18 1.87 12.69
C LEU A 286 -10.77 1.35 12.97
N LEU A 287 -9.87 1.67 12.07
CA LEU A 287 -8.43 1.34 12.10
C LEU A 287 -7.64 2.58 11.73
N HIS A 288 -6.75 3.02 12.62
CA HIS A 288 -5.96 4.22 12.51
C HIS A 288 -4.49 3.96 12.84
N ALA A 289 -3.58 4.36 11.95
CA ALA A 289 -2.13 4.34 12.17
C ALA A 289 -1.73 5.54 13.03
N THR A 290 -1.82 5.39 14.35
CA THR A 290 -1.73 6.51 15.30
C THR A 290 -0.31 7.03 15.43
N LYS A 291 0.69 6.14 15.48
CA LYS A 291 2.07 6.55 15.79
C LYS A 291 3.08 5.76 14.98
N ILE A 292 4.13 6.46 14.58
CA ILE A 292 5.34 5.87 14.01
C ILE A 292 6.54 6.37 14.81
N GLU A 293 7.39 5.44 15.25
CA GLU A 293 8.69 5.71 15.82
C GLU A 293 9.75 5.08 14.95
N LEU A 294 10.70 5.89 14.45
CA LEU A 294 11.77 5.41 13.59
C LEU A 294 13.05 6.20 13.81
N GLN A 295 14.19 5.54 13.61
CA GLN A 295 15.46 6.22 13.49
C GLN A 295 15.55 6.87 12.11
N HIS A 296 15.80 8.17 12.08
CA HIS A 296 15.90 8.93 10.83
C HIS A 296 17.07 8.39 9.99
N PRO A 297 16.85 8.02 8.70
CA PRO A 297 17.87 7.37 7.88
C PRO A 297 19.17 8.15 7.71
N ASP A 298 19.09 9.48 7.63
CA ASP A 298 20.25 10.32 7.33
C ASP A 298 20.92 10.84 8.59
N THR A 299 20.13 11.21 9.63
CA THR A 299 20.66 11.84 10.86
C THR A 299 20.84 10.88 12.03
N GLY A 300 20.21 9.70 11.98
CA GLY A 300 20.21 8.76 13.09
C GLY A 300 19.35 9.17 14.30
N THR A 301 18.71 10.33 14.28
CA THR A 301 17.83 10.80 15.36
C THR A 301 16.54 9.99 15.45
N LEU A 302 16.04 9.77 16.67
CA LEU A 302 14.75 9.09 16.87
C LEU A 302 13.61 10.07 16.59
N LEU A 303 12.84 9.78 15.53
CA LEU A 303 11.60 10.49 15.22
C LEU A 303 10.41 9.77 15.87
N LYS A 304 9.55 10.54 16.52
CA LYS A 304 8.25 10.10 17.04
C LYS A 304 7.17 11.00 16.42
N ILE A 305 6.33 10.42 15.59
CA ILE A 305 5.32 11.15 14.82
C ILE A 305 3.97 10.54 15.13
N GLU A 306 3.01 11.39 15.52
CA GLU A 306 1.67 10.98 15.90
C GLU A 306 0.63 11.66 15.01
N ALA A 307 -0.39 10.90 14.60
CA ALA A 307 -1.58 11.39 13.93
C ALA A 307 -2.72 11.50 14.95
N PRO A 308 -3.46 12.61 14.98
CA PRO A 308 -4.62 12.76 15.86
C PRO A 308 -5.68 11.70 15.53
N LEU A 309 -6.37 11.21 16.55
CA LEU A 309 -7.51 10.29 16.35
C LEU A 309 -8.59 10.99 15.52
N PRO A 310 -9.18 10.30 14.54
CA PRO A 310 -10.24 10.87 13.71
C PRO A 310 -11.58 10.89 14.43
N ASP A 311 -12.45 11.83 14.05
CA ASP A 311 -13.76 12.11 14.68
C ASP A 311 -14.66 10.88 14.84
N ASP A 312 -14.61 9.92 13.91
CA ASP A 312 -15.41 8.70 13.98
C ASP A 312 -15.01 7.78 15.16
N PHE A 313 -13.75 7.83 15.61
CA PHE A 313 -13.31 7.19 16.84
C PHE A 313 -13.89 7.90 18.05
N GLU A 314 -13.78 9.22 18.11
CA GLU A 314 -14.30 10.04 19.22
C GLU A 314 -15.81 9.92 19.30
N GLN A 315 -16.52 9.94 18.19
CA GLN A 315 -17.96 9.75 18.09
C GLN A 315 -18.38 8.43 18.75
N LEU A 316 -17.73 7.30 18.42
CA LEU A 316 -18.10 6.01 19.03
C LEU A 316 -17.72 5.94 20.50
N MET A 317 -16.57 6.51 20.88
CA MET A 317 -16.11 6.54 22.28
C MET A 317 -16.95 7.42 23.20
N SER A 318 -17.64 8.43 22.67
CA SER A 318 -18.51 9.36 23.42
C SER A 318 -19.98 8.95 23.42
N THR A 319 -20.39 7.95 22.63
CA THR A 319 -21.77 7.47 22.55
C THR A 319 -22.22 6.90 23.89
N ARG A 320 -23.29 7.43 24.45
CA ARG A 320 -23.90 6.94 25.70
C ARG A 320 -24.54 5.56 25.52
N PRO A 321 -24.71 4.75 26.59
CA PRO A 321 -25.14 3.35 26.53
C PRO A 321 -26.64 3.17 26.17
N ASN A 322 -27.10 3.65 25.02
CA ASN A 322 -28.45 3.48 24.50
C ASN A 322 -28.47 3.25 22.98
N LEU A 323 -27.61 2.35 22.49
CA LEU A 323 -27.73 1.79 21.16
C LEU A 323 -28.24 0.37 21.19
#